data_111fc1627df17f880638e94e5674ee2c
#
_entry.id   111fc1627df17f880638e94e5674ee2c
#
_cell.length_a   1.000
_cell.length_b   1.000
_cell.length_c   1.000
_cell.angle_alpha   90.00
_cell.angle_beta   90.00
_cell.angle_gamma   90.00
#
_symmetry.space_group_name_H-M   'P 1'
#
loop_
_entity.id
_entity.type
_entity.pdbx_description
1 polymer ?
#
loop_
_entity_poly.entity_id
_entity_poly.type
_entity_poly.pdbx_seq_one_letter_code
_entity_poly.pdbx_strand_id
1 'polypeptide(L)'
;MEIAIIIALILLNGVFAMSEIALISARKSSLSNDIRHGSSTARIALKLANDPDKFLSTIQIGITLIGILTGIYSGDVLATDFGNILTDAGVPATYAYLLAQTLIVILVTYLTIIFGELVPKRIGMSASTRAAKLLARPMYWLSVIASPFVWILAKSTSLIFNLLHINTCLLYTSPS
;
A
#
# COMPACT_ATOMS: atom_id res chain seq x y z
N MET A 1 -6.66 -17.72 14.94
CA MET A 1 -6.83 -16.26 15.01
C MET A 1 -5.79 -15.54 14.11
N GLU A 2 -4.61 -16.02 14.06
CA GLU A 2 -3.42 -15.46 13.40
C GLU A 2 -3.51 -15.45 11.86
N ILE A 3 -3.98 -16.55 11.26
CA ILE A 3 -4.23 -16.62 9.81
C ILE A 3 -5.25 -15.55 9.37
N ALA A 4 -6.27 -15.29 10.19
CA ALA A 4 -7.26 -14.25 9.91
C ALA A 4 -6.62 -12.83 9.90
N ILE A 5 -5.65 -12.59 10.78
CA ILE A 5 -4.90 -11.31 10.81
C ILE A 5 -4.08 -11.16 9.53
N ILE A 6 -3.37 -12.21 9.11
CA ILE A 6 -2.56 -12.20 7.88
C ILE A 6 -3.45 -11.95 6.66
N ILE A 7 -4.59 -12.63 6.56
CA ILE A 7 -5.55 -12.41 5.47
C ILE A 7 -6.07 -10.97 5.50
N ALA A 8 -6.42 -10.44 6.67
CA ALA A 8 -6.88 -9.06 6.82
C ALA A 8 -5.80 -8.05 6.39
N LEU A 9 -4.54 -8.29 6.75
CA LEU A 9 -3.41 -7.44 6.34
C LEU A 9 -3.20 -7.49 4.82
N ILE A 10 -3.27 -8.67 4.20
CA ILE A 10 -3.16 -8.83 2.75
C ILE A 10 -4.29 -8.08 2.03
N LEU A 11 -5.53 -8.21 2.51
CA LEU A 11 -6.67 -7.50 1.93
C LEU A 11 -6.56 -5.98 2.12
N LEU A 12 -6.09 -5.55 3.29
CA LEU A 12 -5.85 -4.13 3.56
C LEU A 12 -4.77 -3.58 2.61
N ASN A 13 -3.68 -4.32 2.39
CA ASN A 13 -2.67 -3.97 1.40
C ASN A 13 -3.29 -3.83 0.00
N GLY A 14 -4.20 -4.72 -0.36
CA GLY A 14 -4.95 -4.66 -1.61
C GLY A 14 -5.80 -3.39 -1.75
N VAL A 15 -6.44 -2.94 -0.67
CA VAL A 15 -7.19 -1.67 -0.66
C VAL A 15 -6.27 -0.49 -0.94
N PHE A 16 -5.07 -0.45 -0.34
CA PHE A 16 -4.08 0.59 -0.61
C PHE A 16 -3.59 0.55 -2.06
N ALA A 17 -3.21 -0.62 -2.55
CA ALA A 17 -2.75 -0.80 -3.93
C ALA A 17 -3.83 -0.43 -4.97
N MET A 18 -5.10 -0.77 -4.69
CA MET A 18 -6.22 -0.37 -5.53
C MET A 18 -6.44 1.15 -5.49
N SER A 19 -6.31 1.78 -4.32
CA SER A 19 -6.47 3.23 -4.15
C SER A 19 -5.42 4.01 -4.92
N GLU A 20 -4.17 3.55 -4.88
CA GLU A 20 -3.05 4.13 -5.60
C GLU A 20 -3.37 4.24 -7.10
N ILE A 21 -3.64 3.10 -7.72
CA ILE A 21 -3.85 3.05 -9.15
C ILE A 21 -5.18 3.69 -9.58
N ALA A 22 -6.22 3.58 -8.76
CA ALA A 22 -7.52 4.16 -9.06
C ALA A 22 -7.47 5.68 -9.11
N LEU A 23 -6.77 6.33 -8.16
CA LEU A 23 -6.64 7.79 -8.12
C LEU A 23 -5.75 8.35 -9.22
N ILE A 24 -4.65 7.64 -9.56
CA ILE A 24 -3.78 8.02 -10.67
C ILE A 24 -4.49 7.86 -12.02
N SER A 25 -5.26 6.77 -12.18
CA SER A 25 -5.94 6.45 -13.44
C SER A 25 -7.31 7.10 -13.59
N ALA A 26 -7.84 7.75 -12.55
CA ALA A 26 -9.14 8.40 -12.60
C ALA A 26 -9.14 9.59 -13.56
N ARG A 27 -10.13 9.64 -14.44
CA ARG A 27 -10.31 10.76 -15.38
C ARG A 27 -10.77 12.00 -14.63
N LYS A 28 -9.92 13.02 -14.56
CA LYS A 28 -10.26 14.31 -13.89
C LYS A 28 -11.52 14.95 -14.46
N SER A 29 -11.75 14.83 -15.75
CA SER A 29 -12.97 15.32 -16.41
C SER A 29 -14.24 14.62 -15.90
N SER A 30 -14.18 13.31 -15.69
CA SER A 30 -15.30 12.54 -15.12
C SER A 30 -15.57 12.93 -13.67
N LEU A 31 -14.52 13.08 -12.86
CA LEU A 31 -14.65 13.55 -11.47
C LEU A 31 -15.23 14.98 -11.42
N SER A 32 -14.80 15.87 -12.31
CA SER A 32 -15.34 17.23 -12.40
C SER A 32 -16.81 17.26 -12.78
N ASN A 33 -17.23 16.37 -13.67
CA ASN A 33 -18.65 16.23 -14.05
C ASN A 33 -19.48 15.73 -12.86
N ASP A 34 -19.00 14.71 -12.14
CA ASP A 34 -19.66 14.19 -10.94
C ASP A 34 -19.78 15.26 -9.83
N ILE A 35 -18.81 16.16 -9.72
CA ILE A 35 -18.87 17.29 -8.77
C ILE A 35 -20.00 18.25 -9.14
N ARG A 36 -20.20 18.53 -10.42
CA ARG A 36 -21.33 19.37 -10.89
C ARG A 36 -22.68 18.76 -10.54
N HIS A 37 -22.76 17.43 -10.46
CA HIS A 37 -23.94 16.69 -10.00
C HIS A 37 -24.00 16.50 -8.46
N GLY A 38 -23.18 17.22 -7.70
CA GLY A 38 -23.24 17.26 -6.24
C GLY A 38 -22.44 16.17 -5.50
N SER A 39 -21.58 15.40 -6.18
CA SER A 39 -20.80 14.34 -5.53
C SER A 39 -19.68 14.90 -4.64
N SER A 40 -19.82 14.77 -3.32
CA SER A 40 -18.79 15.14 -2.35
C SER A 40 -17.55 14.23 -2.41
N THR A 41 -17.74 12.96 -2.71
CA THR A 41 -16.63 11.98 -2.82
C THR A 41 -15.79 12.25 -4.07
N ALA A 42 -16.40 12.67 -5.19
CA ALA A 42 -15.68 13.07 -6.38
C ALA A 42 -14.80 14.31 -6.12
N ARG A 43 -15.29 15.25 -5.30
CA ARG A 43 -14.50 16.42 -4.89
C ARG A 43 -13.26 16.02 -4.08
N ILE A 44 -13.41 15.11 -3.14
CA ILE A 44 -12.28 14.60 -2.35
C ILE A 44 -11.30 13.83 -3.26
N ALA A 45 -11.80 12.96 -4.13
CA ALA A 45 -10.96 12.22 -5.09
C ALA A 45 -10.18 13.17 -6.01
N LEU A 46 -10.80 14.22 -6.50
CA LEU A 46 -10.13 15.22 -7.33
C LEU A 46 -9.06 16.00 -6.54
N LYS A 47 -9.33 16.33 -5.27
CA LYS A 47 -8.35 16.96 -4.38
C LYS A 47 -7.12 16.09 -4.18
N LEU A 48 -7.29 14.78 -3.93
CA LEU A 48 -6.19 13.84 -3.79
C LEU A 48 -5.42 13.66 -5.11
N ALA A 49 -6.13 13.59 -6.23
CA ALA A 49 -5.53 13.47 -7.56
C ALA A 49 -4.76 14.73 -8.02
N ASN A 50 -5.01 15.88 -7.40
CA ASN A 50 -4.29 17.13 -7.68
C ASN A 50 -3.05 17.34 -6.78
N ASP A 51 -2.92 16.57 -5.70
CA ASP A 51 -1.73 16.52 -4.84
C ASP A 51 -1.19 15.07 -4.80
N PRO A 52 -0.69 14.56 -5.92
CA PRO A 52 -0.30 13.15 -6.05
C PRO A 52 0.87 12.79 -5.14
N ASP A 53 1.83 13.69 -4.94
CA ASP A 53 3.04 13.39 -4.18
C ASP A 53 2.74 13.08 -2.73
N LYS A 54 1.90 13.90 -2.08
CA LYS A 54 1.46 13.68 -0.70
C LYS A 54 0.64 12.41 -0.58
N PHE A 55 -0.26 12.17 -1.53
CA PHE A 55 -1.13 11.00 -1.54
C PHE A 55 -0.31 9.71 -1.74
N LEU A 56 0.58 9.67 -2.75
CA LEU A 56 1.44 8.52 -3.03
C LEU A 56 2.35 8.19 -1.86
N SER A 57 2.98 9.20 -1.26
CA SER A 57 3.81 9.01 -0.07
C SER A 57 3.02 8.42 1.10
N THR A 58 1.78 8.86 1.31
CA THR A 58 0.89 8.31 2.33
C THR A 58 0.60 6.83 2.09
N ILE A 59 0.24 6.47 0.87
CA ILE A 59 -0.05 5.07 0.50
C ILE A 59 1.21 4.21 0.64
N GLN A 60 2.36 4.70 0.20
CA GLN A 60 3.62 3.98 0.30
C GLN A 60 3.99 3.66 1.75
N ILE A 61 3.79 4.61 2.67
CA ILE A 61 3.95 4.36 4.12
C ILE A 61 3.01 3.23 4.56
N GLY A 62 1.75 3.29 4.16
CA GLY A 62 0.75 2.27 4.52
C GLY A 62 1.11 0.88 4.00
N ILE A 63 1.45 0.77 2.73
CA ILE A 63 1.86 -0.51 2.09
C ILE A 63 3.10 -1.08 2.77
N THR A 64 4.11 -0.23 3.03
CA THR A 64 5.35 -0.66 3.70
C THR A 64 5.08 -1.15 5.11
N LEU A 65 4.29 -0.42 5.89
CA LEU A 65 3.94 -0.81 7.26
C LEU A 65 3.17 -2.13 7.29
N ILE A 66 2.16 -2.28 6.42
CA ILE A 66 1.39 -3.52 6.30
C ILE A 66 2.29 -4.69 5.88
N GLY A 67 3.20 -4.47 4.93
CA GLY A 67 4.16 -5.48 4.49
C GLY A 67 5.07 -5.97 5.62
N ILE A 68 5.60 -5.05 6.43
CA ILE A 68 6.42 -5.38 7.61
C ILE A 68 5.59 -6.18 8.63
N LEU A 69 4.37 -5.72 8.95
CA LEU A 69 3.49 -6.43 9.89
C LEU A 69 3.15 -7.83 9.38
N THR A 70 2.82 -7.96 8.10
CA THR A 70 2.54 -9.27 7.48
C THR A 70 3.75 -10.19 7.58
N GLY A 71 4.96 -9.68 7.33
CA GLY A 71 6.20 -10.43 7.44
C GLY A 71 6.48 -10.93 8.87
N ILE A 72 6.32 -10.06 9.87
CA ILE A 72 6.50 -10.41 11.28
C ILE A 72 5.50 -11.50 11.70
N TYR A 73 4.21 -11.28 11.45
CA TYR A 73 3.18 -12.24 11.83
C TYR A 73 3.30 -13.58 11.10
N SER A 74 3.64 -13.59 9.82
CA SER A 74 3.79 -14.83 9.07
C SER A 74 5.05 -15.61 9.46
N GLY A 75 6.15 -14.91 9.71
CA GLY A 75 7.44 -15.55 10.00
C GLY A 75 7.49 -16.19 11.39
N ASP A 76 6.89 -15.55 12.39
CA ASP A 76 7.00 -16.01 13.78
C ASP A 76 5.95 -17.09 14.12
N VAL A 77 4.72 -16.87 13.69
CA VAL A 77 3.59 -17.70 14.09
C VAL A 77 3.43 -18.93 13.20
N LEU A 78 3.30 -18.73 11.88
CA LEU A 78 3.06 -19.84 10.96
C LEU A 78 4.28 -20.76 10.82
N ALA A 79 5.50 -20.19 10.88
CA ALA A 79 6.71 -20.99 10.77
C ALA A 79 6.90 -21.92 11.98
N THR A 80 6.50 -21.48 13.18
CA THR A 80 6.57 -22.32 14.38
C THR A 80 5.61 -23.48 14.29
N ASP A 81 4.35 -23.25 13.95
CA ASP A 81 3.34 -24.30 13.82
C ASP A 81 3.70 -25.30 12.72
N PHE A 82 4.13 -24.81 11.56
CA PHE A 82 4.52 -25.68 10.46
C PHE A 82 5.85 -26.41 10.72
N GLY A 83 6.79 -25.79 11.45
CA GLY A 83 8.02 -26.42 11.90
C GLY A 83 7.77 -27.60 12.84
N ASN A 84 6.80 -27.48 13.74
CA ASN A 84 6.38 -28.59 14.61
C ASN A 84 5.81 -29.77 13.79
N ILE A 85 4.98 -29.49 12.80
CA ILE A 85 4.43 -30.52 11.89
C ILE A 85 5.57 -31.24 11.14
N LEU A 86 6.57 -30.52 10.67
CA LEU A 86 7.72 -31.12 9.98
C LEU A 86 8.59 -31.96 10.91
N THR A 87 8.73 -31.54 12.16
CA THR A 87 9.48 -32.29 13.19
C THR A 87 8.75 -33.59 13.51
N ASP A 88 7.43 -33.57 13.65
CA ASP A 88 6.58 -34.77 13.88
C ASP A 88 6.63 -35.72 12.67
N ALA A 89 6.85 -35.20 11.47
CA ALA A 89 7.06 -35.99 10.25
C ALA A 89 8.47 -36.59 10.11
N GLY A 90 9.36 -36.36 11.10
CA GLY A 90 10.70 -36.96 11.15
C GLY A 90 11.85 -36.06 10.65
N VAL A 91 11.60 -34.80 10.35
CA VAL A 91 12.66 -33.84 9.98
C VAL A 91 13.38 -33.37 11.25
N PRO A 92 14.73 -33.38 11.29
CA PRO A 92 15.47 -32.87 12.45
C PRO A 92 15.07 -31.42 12.77
N ALA A 93 14.80 -31.13 14.05
CA ALA A 93 14.26 -29.83 14.49
C ALA A 93 15.04 -28.61 13.98
N THR A 94 16.36 -28.72 13.84
CA THR A 94 17.24 -27.65 13.32
C THR A 94 16.90 -27.28 11.88
N TYR A 95 16.55 -28.24 11.03
CA TYR A 95 16.21 -28.01 9.63
C TYR A 95 14.70 -27.77 9.44
N ALA A 96 13.86 -28.37 10.28
CA ALA A 96 12.40 -28.26 10.21
C ALA A 96 11.95 -26.80 10.31
N TYR A 97 12.49 -26.05 11.29
CA TYR A 97 12.14 -24.63 11.46
C TYR A 97 12.61 -23.77 10.29
N LEU A 98 13.85 -23.94 9.81
CA LEU A 98 14.37 -23.17 8.69
C LEU A 98 13.59 -23.43 7.38
N LEU A 99 13.26 -24.71 7.12
CA LEU A 99 12.44 -25.07 5.97
C LEU A 99 11.02 -24.52 6.08
N ALA A 100 10.41 -24.65 7.25
CA ALA A 100 9.09 -24.09 7.52
C ALA A 100 9.05 -22.59 7.28
N GLN A 101 9.98 -21.85 7.86
CA GLN A 101 10.07 -20.40 7.69
C GLN A 101 10.23 -20.01 6.22
N THR A 102 11.13 -20.69 5.49
CA THR A 102 11.35 -20.40 4.08
C THR A 102 10.10 -20.65 3.24
N LEU A 103 9.42 -21.78 3.42
CA LEU A 103 8.21 -22.14 2.69
C LEU A 103 7.04 -21.17 3.01
N ILE A 104 6.85 -20.84 4.28
CA ILE A 104 5.81 -19.89 4.71
C ILE A 104 6.06 -18.49 4.12
N VAL A 105 7.30 -18.01 4.17
CA VAL A 105 7.64 -16.70 3.58
C VAL A 105 7.35 -16.68 2.09
N ILE A 106 7.74 -17.72 1.35
CA ILE A 106 7.45 -17.84 -0.09
C ILE A 106 5.95 -17.85 -0.34
N LEU A 107 5.19 -18.67 0.39
CA LEU A 107 3.73 -18.78 0.23
C LEU A 107 3.03 -17.47 0.54
N VAL A 108 3.32 -16.85 1.69
CA VAL A 108 2.69 -15.59 2.11
C VAL A 108 3.07 -14.45 1.15
N THR A 109 4.33 -14.41 0.69
CA THR A 109 4.76 -13.42 -0.32
C THR A 109 3.99 -13.59 -1.62
N TYR A 110 3.83 -14.82 -2.11
CA TYR A 110 3.05 -15.13 -3.31
C TYR A 110 1.59 -14.67 -3.18
N LEU A 111 0.94 -15.00 -2.05
CA LEU A 111 -0.44 -14.59 -1.79
C LEU A 111 -0.57 -13.06 -1.66
N THR A 112 0.40 -12.43 -1.00
CA THR A 112 0.43 -10.97 -0.84
C THR A 112 0.58 -10.26 -2.18
N ILE A 113 1.45 -10.74 -3.06
CA ILE A 113 1.61 -10.17 -4.40
C ILE A 113 0.32 -10.30 -5.21
N ILE A 114 -0.32 -11.47 -5.20
CA ILE A 114 -1.54 -11.69 -5.99
C ILE A 114 -2.72 -10.90 -5.43
N PHE A 115 -3.07 -11.15 -4.16
CA PHE A 115 -4.30 -10.61 -3.55
C PHE A 115 -4.10 -9.23 -2.93
N GLY A 116 -2.89 -8.91 -2.51
CA GLY A 116 -2.54 -7.62 -1.91
C GLY A 116 -2.06 -6.58 -2.93
N GLU A 117 -1.75 -6.97 -4.17
CA GLU A 117 -1.21 -6.01 -5.14
C GLU A 117 -1.78 -6.19 -6.56
N LEU A 118 -1.53 -7.32 -7.24
CA LEU A 118 -1.84 -7.47 -8.66
C LEU A 118 -3.34 -7.44 -8.98
N VAL A 119 -4.13 -8.22 -8.26
CA VAL A 119 -5.60 -8.28 -8.46
C VAL A 119 -6.24 -6.94 -8.11
N PRO A 120 -5.99 -6.32 -6.95
CA PRO A 120 -6.53 -5.02 -6.61
C PRO A 120 -6.14 -3.91 -7.60
N LYS A 121 -4.90 -3.88 -8.06
CA LYS A 121 -4.46 -2.90 -9.09
C LYS A 121 -5.21 -3.07 -10.40
N ARG A 122 -5.46 -4.30 -10.85
CA ARG A 122 -6.27 -4.55 -12.06
C ARG A 122 -7.71 -4.08 -11.90
N ILE A 123 -8.31 -4.33 -10.73
CA ILE A 123 -9.66 -3.84 -10.40
C ILE A 123 -9.68 -2.32 -10.39
N GLY A 124 -8.70 -1.69 -9.73
CA GLY A 124 -8.55 -0.25 -9.66
C GLY A 124 -8.41 0.43 -11.03
N MET A 125 -7.70 -0.20 -11.97
CA MET A 125 -7.59 0.29 -13.35
C MET A 125 -8.90 0.15 -14.13
N SER A 126 -9.60 -0.98 -14.00
CA SER A 126 -10.82 -1.25 -14.78
C SER A 126 -11.99 -0.36 -14.39
N ALA A 127 -12.08 0.03 -13.13
CA ALA A 127 -13.16 0.86 -12.59
C ALA A 127 -12.62 2.12 -11.87
N SER A 128 -11.58 2.75 -12.41
CA SER A 128 -10.77 3.76 -11.74
C SER A 128 -11.59 4.91 -11.11
N THR A 129 -12.53 5.50 -11.83
CA THR A 129 -13.35 6.61 -11.31
C THR A 129 -14.27 6.16 -10.16
N ARG A 130 -14.84 4.95 -10.23
CA ARG A 130 -15.71 4.41 -9.17
C ARG A 130 -14.88 4.06 -7.93
N ALA A 131 -13.76 3.36 -8.12
CA ALA A 131 -12.85 2.99 -7.05
C ALA A 131 -12.25 4.24 -6.37
N ALA A 132 -11.84 5.24 -7.14
CA ALA A 132 -11.34 6.51 -6.61
C ALA A 132 -12.37 7.23 -5.73
N LYS A 133 -13.64 7.30 -6.15
CA LYS A 133 -14.71 7.90 -5.33
C LYS A 133 -15.01 7.10 -4.06
N LEU A 134 -15.03 5.77 -4.15
CA LEU A 134 -15.29 4.89 -3.01
C LEU A 134 -14.20 5.04 -1.94
N LEU A 135 -12.94 5.07 -2.37
CA LEU A 135 -11.78 5.08 -1.50
C LEU A 135 -11.32 6.50 -1.12
N ALA A 136 -11.87 7.55 -1.74
CA ALA A 136 -11.45 8.93 -1.50
C ALA A 136 -11.56 9.35 -0.03
N ARG A 137 -12.66 9.02 0.65
CA ARG A 137 -12.87 9.41 2.07
C ARG A 137 -11.86 8.75 3.01
N PRO A 138 -11.74 7.41 3.04
CA PRO A 138 -10.77 6.77 3.94
C PRO A 138 -9.34 7.20 3.63
N MET A 139 -8.98 7.32 2.35
CA MET A 139 -7.65 7.76 1.95
C MET A 139 -7.35 9.22 2.33
N TYR A 140 -8.34 10.10 2.27
CA TYR A 140 -8.19 11.48 2.73
C TYR A 140 -7.88 11.53 4.24
N TRP A 141 -8.64 10.81 5.07
CA TRP A 141 -8.38 10.74 6.50
C TRP A 141 -7.01 10.16 6.80
N LEU A 142 -6.63 9.10 6.10
CA LEU A 142 -5.31 8.51 6.22
C LEU A 142 -4.20 9.51 5.86
N SER A 143 -4.37 10.26 4.77
CA SER A 143 -3.42 11.29 4.35
C SER A 143 -3.28 12.42 5.36
N VAL A 144 -4.35 12.77 6.08
CA VAL A 144 -4.30 13.76 7.17
C VAL A 144 -3.51 13.22 8.36
N ILE A 145 -3.80 11.98 8.77
CA ILE A 145 -3.10 11.33 9.90
C ILE A 145 -1.62 11.08 9.57
N ALA A 146 -1.31 10.65 8.36
CA ALA A 146 0.05 10.39 7.91
C ALA A 146 0.85 11.67 7.60
N SER A 147 0.20 12.84 7.53
CA SER A 147 0.83 14.11 7.14
C SER A 147 2.13 14.44 7.90
N PRO A 148 2.25 14.27 9.23
CA PRO A 148 3.50 14.52 9.93
C PRO A 148 4.62 13.57 9.49
N PHE A 149 4.31 12.31 9.24
CA PHE A 149 5.28 11.33 8.74
C PHE A 149 5.72 11.64 7.32
N VAL A 150 4.77 11.97 6.44
CA VAL A 150 5.06 12.41 5.07
C VAL A 150 5.97 13.64 5.08
N TRP A 151 5.72 14.61 5.96
CA TRP A 151 6.57 15.80 6.09
C TRP A 151 8.01 15.44 6.51
N ILE A 152 8.19 14.54 7.47
CA ILE A 152 9.51 14.06 7.91
C ILE A 152 10.23 13.38 6.75
N LEU A 153 9.56 12.49 6.02
CA LEU A 153 10.13 11.80 4.87
C LEU A 153 10.53 12.76 3.75
N ALA A 154 9.65 13.71 3.41
CA ALA A 154 9.92 14.73 2.39
C ALA A 154 11.15 15.58 2.77
N LYS A 155 11.25 15.98 4.05
CA LYS A 155 12.40 16.75 4.55
C LYS A 155 13.70 15.93 4.52
N SER A 156 13.64 14.65 4.90
CA SER A 156 14.78 13.72 4.84
C SER A 156 15.24 13.50 3.40
N THR A 157 14.30 13.32 2.48
CA THR A 157 14.59 13.17 1.04
C THR A 157 15.23 14.43 0.49
N SER A 158 14.71 15.61 0.81
CA SER A 158 15.30 16.90 0.39
C SER A 158 16.72 17.09 0.94
N LEU A 159 16.99 16.64 2.17
CA LEU A 159 18.32 16.68 2.75
C LEU A 159 19.30 15.80 1.96
N ILE A 160 18.88 14.60 1.58
CA ILE A 160 19.70 13.68 0.77
C ILE A 160 19.97 14.27 -0.61
N PHE A 161 18.97 14.83 -1.28
CA PHE A 161 19.15 15.50 -2.58
C PHE A 161 20.12 16.68 -2.50
N ASN A 162 20.02 17.48 -1.45
CA ASN A 162 20.97 18.59 -1.21
C ASN A 162 22.40 18.06 -0.97
N LEU A 163 22.55 16.97 -0.23
CA LEU A 163 23.85 16.36 0.03
C LEU A 163 24.48 15.78 -1.25
N LEU A 164 23.65 15.21 -2.13
CA LEU A 164 24.09 14.67 -3.41
C LEU A 164 24.26 15.77 -4.51
N HIS A 165 24.07 17.05 -4.16
CA HIS A 165 24.12 18.18 -5.10
C HIS A 165 23.19 18.02 -6.32
N ILE A 166 22.09 17.28 -6.17
CA ILE A 166 21.07 17.11 -7.21
C ILE A 166 20.11 18.29 -7.10
N ASN A 167 20.22 19.25 -8.04
CA ASN A 167 19.29 20.38 -8.11
C ASN A 167 17.91 19.91 -8.56
N THR A 168 16.97 19.78 -7.62
CA THR A 168 15.55 19.50 -7.89
C THR A 168 14.78 20.71 -8.43
N CYS A 169 15.47 21.79 -8.77
CA CYS A 169 14.87 23.05 -9.21
C CYS A 169 14.13 23.00 -10.58
N LEU A 170 14.12 21.85 -11.26
CA LEU A 170 13.49 21.73 -12.59
C LEU A 170 12.01 21.28 -12.56
N LEU A 171 11.42 21.01 -11.38
CA LEU A 171 10.02 20.55 -11.28
C LEU A 171 9.05 21.63 -10.79
N TYR A 172 9.50 22.87 -10.52
CA TYR A 172 8.65 23.97 -10.03
C TYR A 172 8.58 25.16 -10.97
N THR A 173 8.64 24.94 -12.27
CA THR A 173 8.19 25.95 -13.22
C THR A 173 6.77 25.61 -13.67
N SER A 174 5.80 26.04 -12.86
CA SER A 174 4.44 26.25 -13.34
C SER A 174 4.50 27.43 -14.31
N PRO A 175 4.16 27.28 -15.59
CA PRO A 175 3.89 28.44 -16.43
C PRO A 175 2.57 29.03 -15.96
N SER A 176 2.63 30.25 -15.57
CA SER A 176 1.48 31.14 -15.37
C SER A 176 0.64 31.27 -16.65
#